data_820ad4cf548d52782e40ec27b6e8ec6b
#
_entry.id   820ad4cf548d52782e40ec27b6e8ec6b
#
_cell.length_a   1.000
_cell.length_b   1.000
_cell.length_c   1.000
_cell.angle_alpha   90.00
_cell.angle_beta   90.00
_cell.angle_gamma   90.00
#
_symmetry.space_group_name_H-M   'P 1'
#
loop_
_entity.id
_entity.type
_entity.pdbx_description
1 polymer ?
#
loop_
_entity_poly.entity_id
_entity_poly.type
_entity_poly.pdbx_seq_one_letter_code
_entity_poly.pdbx_strand_id
1 'polypeptide(L)'
;MTLEGFYKQYENYPLSVSDGISLASKGTEYGQVGDEEVLSAGKGRAYGVEFFSKILEWNNLNVTTTYTFFRSEFTDKEGVYRPSSWDTKHLLNLIGSYKFPKNWNVSARWRFVGGAPYTPVDMDLSTNKAAWNITNRAYIDYSNFNSLRLPNAHQLDMRIDKEIYYKKWTLNLYADVQNVYNFKSRNAPIYTNKDVDGAVMDDPADPENRQRIRIIDAYSGTVLPTVGIIIKM
;
A
#
# COMPACT_ATOMS: atom_id res chain seq x y z
N MET A 1 25.41 -10.33 4.13
CA MET A 1 24.88 -9.04 4.64
C MET A 1 25.32 -7.96 3.69
N THR A 2 24.41 -7.13 3.21
CA THR A 2 24.70 -5.99 2.32
C THR A 2 23.99 -4.74 2.83
N LEU A 3 24.59 -3.59 2.57
CA LEU A 3 24.03 -2.27 2.80
C LEU A 3 24.31 -1.44 1.57
N GLU A 4 23.25 -0.93 0.93
CA GLU A 4 23.35 -0.21 -0.32
C GLU A 4 22.60 1.12 -0.20
N GLY A 5 23.16 2.18 -0.79
CA GLY A 5 22.50 3.47 -0.94
C GLY A 5 22.25 3.73 -2.42
N PHE A 6 21.11 4.33 -2.76
CA PHE A 6 20.80 4.69 -4.13
C PHE A 6 20.24 6.10 -4.25
N TYR A 7 20.52 6.73 -5.39
CA TYR A 7 19.92 8.00 -5.81
C TYR A 7 19.62 7.93 -7.31
N LYS A 8 18.38 8.23 -7.68
CA LYS A 8 17.91 8.30 -9.07
C LYS A 8 17.30 9.66 -9.30
N GLN A 9 17.65 10.29 -10.42
CA GLN A 9 17.07 11.54 -10.88
C GLN A 9 16.35 11.30 -12.20
N TYR A 10 15.21 11.94 -12.35
CA TYR A 10 14.37 11.85 -13.54
C TYR A 10 14.10 13.24 -14.08
N GLU A 11 14.12 13.38 -15.41
CA GLU A 11 13.83 14.62 -16.12
C GLU A 11 12.84 14.34 -17.24
N ASN A 12 12.16 15.39 -17.69
CA ASN A 12 11.18 15.32 -18.77
C ASN A 12 10.05 14.32 -18.54
N TYR A 13 9.65 14.10 -17.27
CA TYR A 13 8.54 13.23 -16.94
C TYR A 13 7.21 13.87 -17.32
N PRO A 14 6.19 13.04 -17.71
CA PRO A 14 4.89 13.56 -18.09
C PRO A 14 4.19 14.22 -16.90
N LEU A 15 3.80 15.48 -17.11
CA LEU A 15 3.06 16.32 -16.19
C LEU A 15 1.67 16.57 -16.79
N SER A 16 0.62 16.26 -16.06
CA SER A 16 -0.76 16.47 -16.49
C SER A 16 -1.05 17.96 -16.70
N VAL A 17 -1.66 18.29 -17.83
CA VAL A 17 -2.13 19.65 -18.12
C VAL A 17 -3.37 19.99 -17.27
N SER A 18 -4.21 18.99 -17.01
CA SER A 18 -5.51 19.17 -16.32
C SER A 18 -5.37 19.49 -14.84
N ASP A 19 -4.52 18.76 -14.12
CA ASP A 19 -4.38 18.87 -12.65
C ASP A 19 -2.98 19.34 -12.20
N GLY A 20 -2.01 19.37 -13.12
CA GLY A 20 -0.65 19.83 -12.84
C GLY A 20 0.19 18.86 -12.02
N ILE A 21 -0.20 17.58 -11.95
CA ILE A 21 0.51 16.53 -11.21
C ILE A 21 1.25 15.61 -12.18
N SER A 22 2.46 15.18 -11.82
CA SER A 22 3.19 14.19 -12.60
C SER A 22 2.45 12.86 -12.63
N LEU A 23 2.30 12.24 -13.82
CA LEU A 23 1.70 10.92 -13.95
C LEU A 23 2.44 9.85 -13.13
N ALA A 24 3.76 10.03 -12.95
CA ALA A 24 4.56 9.14 -12.11
C ALA A 24 4.22 9.21 -10.60
N SER A 25 3.54 10.27 -10.16
CA SER A 25 3.08 10.41 -8.76
C SER A 25 1.72 9.77 -8.51
N LYS A 26 0.91 9.60 -9.56
CA LYS A 26 -0.44 9.03 -9.46
C LYS A 26 -0.36 7.52 -9.23
N GLY A 27 -1.24 7.00 -8.37
CA GLY A 27 -1.39 5.57 -8.12
C GLY A 27 -2.73 5.05 -8.64
N THR A 28 -3.07 3.82 -8.31
CA THR A 28 -4.31 3.16 -8.76
C THR A 28 -5.59 3.83 -8.27
N GLU A 29 -5.55 4.59 -7.20
CA GLU A 29 -6.67 5.35 -6.65
C GLU A 29 -7.10 6.54 -7.51
N TYR A 30 -6.26 6.96 -8.47
CA TYR A 30 -6.55 8.06 -9.40
C TYR A 30 -7.25 7.60 -10.69
N GLY A 31 -7.63 6.33 -10.75
CA GLY A 31 -8.31 5.74 -11.90
C GLY A 31 -7.36 5.44 -13.05
N GLN A 32 -7.82 5.64 -14.29
CA GLN A 32 -7.01 5.44 -15.48
C GLN A 32 -6.00 6.57 -15.63
N VAL A 33 -4.74 6.23 -15.84
CA VAL A 33 -3.62 7.18 -15.97
C VAL A 33 -3.04 7.07 -17.37
N GLY A 34 -2.78 8.24 -18.00
CA GLY A 34 -2.14 8.29 -19.30
C GLY A 34 -3.07 8.47 -20.49
N ASP A 35 -4.35 8.74 -20.27
CA ASP A 35 -5.36 9.11 -21.27
C ASP A 35 -5.60 10.63 -21.35
N GLU A 36 -4.77 11.41 -20.67
CA GLU A 36 -4.86 12.85 -20.54
C GLU A 36 -3.72 13.58 -21.28
N GLU A 37 -3.94 14.85 -21.62
CA GLU A 37 -2.92 15.70 -22.20
C GLU A 37 -1.79 15.96 -21.19
N VAL A 38 -0.54 15.81 -21.65
CA VAL A 38 0.65 15.94 -20.81
C VAL A 38 1.72 16.81 -21.43
N LEU A 39 2.54 17.42 -20.56
CA LEU A 39 3.77 18.12 -20.92
C LEU A 39 4.97 17.34 -20.40
N SER A 40 6.03 17.18 -21.20
CA SER A 40 7.29 16.56 -20.78
C SER A 40 8.16 17.58 -20.03
N ALA A 41 7.72 18.02 -18.86
CA ALA A 41 8.35 19.09 -18.07
C ALA A 41 8.64 18.68 -16.61
N GLY A 42 8.09 17.55 -16.15
CA GLY A 42 8.24 17.09 -14.77
C GLY A 42 9.66 16.62 -14.46
N LYS A 43 10.07 16.82 -13.21
CA LYS A 43 11.29 16.26 -12.63
C LYS A 43 10.93 15.27 -11.53
N GLY A 44 11.81 14.31 -11.30
CA GLY A 44 11.61 13.34 -10.23
C GLY A 44 12.90 12.96 -9.55
N ARG A 45 12.79 12.42 -8.35
CA ARG A 45 13.91 11.82 -7.62
C ARG A 45 13.43 10.63 -6.79
N ALA A 46 14.29 9.61 -6.76
CA ALA A 46 14.11 8.51 -5.82
C ALA A 46 15.45 8.22 -5.14
N TYR A 47 15.43 8.11 -3.83
CA TYR A 47 16.65 7.87 -3.05
C TYR A 47 16.34 7.07 -1.79
N GLY A 48 17.33 6.34 -1.33
CA GLY A 48 17.12 5.51 -0.16
C GLY A 48 18.32 4.67 0.22
N VAL A 49 18.09 3.83 1.21
CA VAL A 49 19.06 2.87 1.73
C VAL A 49 18.38 1.51 1.86
N GLU A 50 19.07 0.48 1.40
CA GLU A 50 18.63 -0.91 1.46
C GLU A 50 19.59 -1.74 2.33
N PHE A 51 19.02 -2.45 3.28
CA PHE A 51 19.74 -3.40 4.11
C PHE A 51 19.22 -4.80 3.86
N PHE A 52 20.12 -5.73 3.63
CA PHE A 52 19.82 -7.15 3.52
C PHE A 52 20.73 -7.96 4.42
N SER A 53 20.17 -8.88 5.19
CA SER A 53 20.91 -9.87 5.96
C SER A 53 20.28 -11.24 5.83
N LYS A 54 21.12 -12.26 5.65
CA LYS A 54 20.69 -13.64 5.61
C LYS A 54 21.66 -14.50 6.45
N ILE A 55 21.09 -15.21 7.41
CA ILE A 55 21.77 -16.21 8.26
C ILE A 55 21.17 -17.55 7.90
N LEU A 56 21.98 -18.52 7.55
CA LEU A 56 21.57 -19.86 7.19
C LEU A 56 22.15 -20.89 8.15
N GLU A 57 21.32 -21.84 8.55
CA GLU A 57 21.69 -23.05 9.31
C GLU A 57 22.43 -22.77 10.63
N TRP A 58 22.19 -21.61 11.24
CA TRP A 58 22.71 -21.35 12.57
C TRP A 58 21.85 -22.09 13.61
N ASN A 59 22.36 -23.22 14.12
CA ASN A 59 21.62 -24.06 15.07
C ASN A 59 20.19 -24.41 14.59
N ASN A 60 20.04 -24.85 13.35
CA ASN A 60 18.76 -25.14 12.69
C ASN A 60 17.85 -23.92 12.41
N LEU A 61 18.33 -22.72 12.71
CA LEU A 61 17.63 -21.47 12.47
C LEU A 61 18.09 -20.82 11.16
N ASN A 62 17.16 -20.42 10.32
CA ASN A 62 17.39 -19.53 9.18
C ASN A 62 16.68 -18.22 9.42
N VAL A 63 17.35 -17.10 9.18
CA VAL A 63 16.78 -15.77 9.30
C VAL A 63 17.13 -14.94 8.07
N THR A 64 16.15 -14.30 7.50
CA THR A 64 16.36 -13.29 6.45
C THR A 64 15.70 -11.99 6.90
N THR A 65 16.47 -10.90 6.84
CA THR A 65 15.98 -9.55 7.14
C THR A 65 16.22 -8.68 5.93
N THR A 66 15.18 -7.97 5.49
CA THR A 66 15.30 -6.90 4.50
C THR A 66 14.69 -5.63 5.08
N TYR A 67 15.39 -4.53 4.95
CA TYR A 67 14.87 -3.23 5.30
C TYR A 67 15.23 -2.23 4.21
N THR A 68 14.23 -1.47 3.76
CA THR A 68 14.42 -0.39 2.81
C THR A 68 13.82 0.89 3.39
N PHE A 69 14.63 1.93 3.48
CA PHE A 69 14.14 3.29 3.59
C PHE A 69 14.26 3.96 2.23
N PHE A 70 13.19 4.56 1.74
CA PHE A 70 13.24 5.27 0.45
C PHE A 70 12.26 6.45 0.40
N ARG A 71 12.58 7.39 -0.49
CA ARG A 71 11.72 8.48 -0.89
C ARG A 71 11.53 8.42 -2.41
N SER A 72 10.33 8.69 -2.85
CA SER A 72 9.97 8.81 -4.28
C SER A 72 9.11 10.04 -4.45
N GLU A 73 9.63 11.05 -5.17
CA GLU A 73 9.02 12.37 -5.27
C GLU A 73 9.13 12.88 -6.71
N PHE A 74 8.07 13.52 -7.19
CA PHE A 74 8.04 14.19 -8.49
C PHE A 74 7.48 15.61 -8.34
N THR A 75 7.89 16.49 -9.25
CA THR A 75 7.43 17.88 -9.20
C THR A 75 6.01 18.00 -9.75
N ASP A 76 5.25 18.89 -9.12
CA ASP A 76 4.01 19.44 -9.69
C ASP A 76 4.31 20.57 -10.71
N LYS A 77 3.25 21.21 -11.21
CA LYS A 77 3.38 22.31 -12.19
C LYS A 77 4.08 23.55 -11.63
N GLU A 78 4.08 23.76 -10.30
CA GLU A 78 4.83 24.81 -9.64
C GLU A 78 6.30 24.44 -9.39
N GLY A 79 6.73 23.24 -9.77
CA GLY A 79 8.08 22.72 -9.53
C GLY A 79 8.31 22.24 -8.10
N VAL A 80 7.26 22.07 -7.31
CA VAL A 80 7.33 21.58 -5.92
C VAL A 80 7.37 20.05 -5.92
N TYR A 81 8.36 19.46 -5.24
CA TYR A 81 8.43 18.01 -5.08
C TYR A 81 7.31 17.50 -4.17
N ARG A 82 6.46 16.64 -4.70
CA ARG A 82 5.38 15.95 -3.99
C ARG A 82 5.69 14.45 -3.88
N PRO A 83 5.35 13.80 -2.77
CA PRO A 83 5.50 12.35 -2.67
C PRO A 83 4.69 11.64 -3.77
N SER A 84 5.26 10.61 -4.39
CA SER A 84 4.47 9.71 -5.25
C SER A 84 3.58 8.80 -4.38
N SER A 85 2.54 8.21 -4.96
CA SER A 85 1.68 7.23 -4.26
C SER A 85 2.46 6.00 -3.72
N TRP A 86 3.66 5.78 -4.22
CA TRP A 86 4.56 4.69 -3.81
C TRP A 86 5.49 5.05 -2.65
N ASP A 87 5.53 6.32 -2.20
CA ASP A 87 6.45 6.83 -1.17
C ASP A 87 6.05 6.36 0.25
N THR A 88 6.08 5.05 0.48
CA THR A 88 5.74 4.45 1.79
C THR A 88 6.84 4.63 2.84
N LYS A 89 8.00 5.14 2.47
CA LYS A 89 9.20 5.39 3.27
C LYS A 89 9.88 4.14 3.81
N HIS A 90 9.16 3.27 4.49
CA HIS A 90 9.75 2.14 5.22
C HIS A 90 9.13 0.82 4.77
N LEU A 91 9.98 -0.13 4.38
CA LEU A 91 9.63 -1.52 4.12
C LEU A 91 10.54 -2.41 4.97
N LEU A 92 9.96 -3.27 5.79
CA LEU A 92 10.72 -4.25 6.58
C LEU A 92 10.09 -5.63 6.43
N ASN A 93 10.94 -6.62 6.14
CA ASN A 93 10.55 -8.03 6.19
C ASN A 93 11.53 -8.77 7.10
N LEU A 94 10.96 -9.52 8.04
CA LEU A 94 11.66 -10.47 8.87
C LEU A 94 11.11 -11.86 8.56
N ILE A 95 11.96 -12.75 8.08
CA ILE A 95 11.58 -14.13 7.75
C ILE A 95 12.45 -15.05 8.59
N GLY A 96 11.84 -15.89 9.39
CA GLY A 96 12.52 -16.89 10.19
C GLY A 96 11.98 -18.28 9.93
N SER A 97 12.84 -19.29 9.93
CA SER A 97 12.42 -20.69 9.95
C SER A 97 13.31 -21.50 10.87
N TYR A 98 12.72 -22.43 11.60
CA TYR A 98 13.42 -23.31 12.51
C TYR A 98 13.09 -24.77 12.22
N LYS A 99 14.14 -25.58 12.04
CA LYS A 99 14.04 -27.03 11.80
C LYS A 99 14.04 -27.77 13.15
N PHE A 100 12.90 -28.31 13.52
CA PHE A 100 12.74 -29.16 14.71
C PHE A 100 13.11 -30.61 14.42
N PRO A 101 13.38 -31.42 15.48
CA PRO A 101 13.54 -32.86 15.34
C PRO A 101 12.33 -33.52 14.64
N LYS A 102 12.56 -34.71 14.08
CA LYS A 102 11.54 -35.51 13.38
C LYS A 102 10.91 -34.79 12.17
N ASN A 103 11.73 -33.98 11.45
CA ASN A 103 11.36 -33.33 10.19
C ASN A 103 10.15 -32.37 10.29
N TRP A 104 10.01 -31.70 11.40
CA TRP A 104 9.13 -30.54 11.54
C TRP A 104 9.88 -29.27 11.17
N ASN A 105 9.23 -28.36 10.46
CA ASN A 105 9.72 -27.03 10.21
C ASN A 105 8.66 -26.00 10.54
N VAL A 106 9.01 -24.97 11.28
CA VAL A 106 8.14 -23.84 11.59
C VAL A 106 8.77 -22.61 10.98
N SER A 107 7.99 -21.83 10.26
CA SER A 107 8.42 -20.57 9.68
C SER A 107 7.45 -19.45 10.01
N ALA A 108 7.98 -18.24 10.12
CA ALA A 108 7.22 -17.04 10.33
C ALA A 108 7.76 -15.93 9.43
N ARG A 109 6.88 -15.09 8.94
CA ARG A 109 7.20 -13.88 8.18
C ARG A 109 6.44 -12.71 8.77
N TRP A 110 7.19 -11.72 9.27
CA TRP A 110 6.61 -10.46 9.68
C TRP A 110 6.98 -9.37 8.68
N ARG A 111 5.97 -8.64 8.21
CA ARG A 111 6.11 -7.53 7.28
C ARG A 111 5.63 -6.25 7.93
N PHE A 112 6.35 -5.16 7.66
CA PHE A 112 5.96 -3.80 8.01
C PHE A 112 6.10 -2.90 6.78
N VAL A 113 5.09 -2.08 6.55
CA VAL A 113 5.04 -1.10 5.46
C VAL A 113 4.63 0.23 6.05
N GLY A 114 5.41 1.27 5.80
CA GLY A 114 5.06 2.64 6.18
C GLY A 114 3.79 3.10 5.46
N GLY A 115 3.07 4.04 6.07
CA GLY A 115 1.82 4.54 5.54
C GLY A 115 1.99 5.16 4.15
N ALA A 116 1.20 4.70 3.17
CA ALA A 116 1.16 5.27 1.83
C ALA A 116 0.62 6.71 1.87
N PRO A 117 1.14 7.62 1.04
CA PRO A 117 0.55 8.93 0.88
C PRO A 117 -0.84 8.84 0.24
N TYR A 118 -1.70 9.78 0.58
CA TYR A 118 -2.97 9.98 -0.11
C TYR A 118 -3.35 11.46 -0.13
N THR A 119 -4.22 11.83 -1.06
CA THR A 119 -4.65 13.20 -1.28
C THR A 119 -5.97 13.45 -0.55
N PRO A 120 -6.11 14.54 0.21
CA PRO A 120 -7.39 14.95 0.75
C PRO A 120 -8.38 15.32 -0.35
N VAL A 121 -9.65 15.45 0.02
CA VAL A 121 -10.69 15.97 -0.87
C VAL A 121 -10.93 17.46 -0.60
N ASP A 122 -11.27 18.19 -1.66
CA ASP A 122 -11.80 19.54 -1.56
C ASP A 122 -13.23 19.46 -1.05
N MET A 123 -13.41 19.84 0.23
CA MET A 123 -14.70 19.77 0.90
C MET A 123 -15.69 20.82 0.35
N ASP A 124 -15.22 21.99 -0.08
CA ASP A 124 -16.08 23.03 -0.61
C ASP A 124 -16.74 22.61 -1.93
N LEU A 125 -15.95 22.07 -2.84
CA LEU A 125 -16.46 21.48 -4.09
C LEU A 125 -17.29 20.23 -3.84
N SER A 126 -16.84 19.36 -2.93
CA SER A 126 -17.52 18.08 -2.66
C SER A 126 -18.88 18.26 -1.98
N THR A 127 -19.06 19.32 -1.18
CA THR A 127 -20.35 19.64 -0.55
C THR A 127 -21.28 20.42 -1.47
N ASN A 128 -20.81 20.97 -2.57
CA ASN A 128 -21.65 21.65 -3.56
C ASN A 128 -22.41 20.62 -4.42
N LYS A 129 -23.73 20.62 -4.39
CA LYS A 129 -24.59 19.68 -5.12
C LYS A 129 -24.42 19.75 -6.63
N ALA A 130 -24.30 20.95 -7.19
CA ALA A 130 -24.11 21.11 -8.64
C ALA A 130 -22.78 20.52 -9.09
N ALA A 131 -21.70 20.77 -8.34
CA ALA A 131 -20.39 20.18 -8.60
C ALA A 131 -20.41 18.65 -8.44
N TRP A 132 -20.97 18.15 -7.34
CA TRP A 132 -21.08 16.71 -7.11
C TRP A 132 -21.82 15.98 -8.24
N ASN A 133 -22.92 16.55 -8.73
CA ASN A 133 -23.74 15.93 -9.78
C ASN A 133 -23.00 15.76 -11.13
N ILE A 134 -21.90 16.49 -11.34
CA ILE A 134 -21.05 16.34 -12.53
C ILE A 134 -20.23 15.04 -12.46
N THR A 135 -19.66 14.74 -11.29
CA THR A 135 -18.70 13.62 -11.15
C THR A 135 -19.28 12.43 -10.38
N ASN A 136 -20.34 12.63 -9.59
CA ASN A 136 -20.92 11.68 -8.64
C ASN A 136 -19.88 11.14 -7.62
N ARG A 137 -18.87 11.93 -7.32
CA ARG A 137 -17.80 11.60 -6.35
C ARG A 137 -17.23 12.87 -5.72
N ALA A 138 -16.52 12.71 -4.61
CA ALA A 138 -15.79 13.80 -4.00
C ALA A 138 -14.66 14.31 -4.92
N TYR A 139 -14.44 15.61 -4.90
CA TYR A 139 -13.36 16.26 -5.65
C TYR A 139 -12.03 16.12 -4.92
N ILE A 140 -11.00 15.71 -5.64
CA ILE A 140 -9.63 15.60 -5.12
C ILE A 140 -9.02 17.00 -5.00
N ASP A 141 -8.39 17.29 -3.87
CA ASP A 141 -7.64 18.53 -3.68
C ASP A 141 -6.21 18.38 -4.21
N TYR A 142 -6.03 18.64 -5.49
CA TYR A 142 -4.71 18.54 -6.15
C TYR A 142 -3.69 19.57 -5.64
N SER A 143 -4.12 20.65 -4.97
CA SER A 143 -3.20 21.60 -4.34
C SER A 143 -2.46 20.98 -3.14
N ASN A 144 -3.10 20.01 -2.49
CA ASN A 144 -2.56 19.23 -1.38
C ASN A 144 -2.30 17.76 -1.77
N PHE A 145 -1.84 17.53 -3.01
CA PHE A 145 -1.58 16.21 -3.55
C PHE A 145 -0.65 15.40 -2.65
N ASN A 146 -1.09 14.17 -2.27
CA ASN A 146 -0.35 13.23 -1.42
C ASN A 146 0.21 13.83 -0.12
N SER A 147 -0.46 14.85 0.44
CA SER A 147 -0.05 15.52 1.67
C SER A 147 -0.33 14.72 2.95
N LEU A 148 -1.31 13.84 2.92
CA LEU A 148 -1.69 12.99 4.05
C LEU A 148 -1.05 11.60 3.94
N ARG A 149 -1.02 10.87 5.07
CA ARG A 149 -0.51 9.49 5.10
C ARG A 149 -1.45 8.57 5.86
N LEU A 150 -1.61 7.37 5.32
CA LEU A 150 -2.28 6.28 6.01
C LEU A 150 -1.46 5.81 7.21
N PRO A 151 -2.07 5.17 8.21
CA PRO A 151 -1.34 4.45 9.25
C PRO A 151 -0.42 3.38 8.67
N ASN A 152 0.66 3.07 9.38
CA ASN A 152 1.54 1.97 9.01
C ASN A 152 0.79 0.64 9.03
N ALA A 153 1.15 -0.24 8.10
CA ALA A 153 0.59 -1.58 8.02
C ALA A 153 1.64 -2.64 8.42
N HIS A 154 1.19 -3.70 9.10
CA HIS A 154 2.05 -4.83 9.43
C HIS A 154 1.26 -6.13 9.46
N GLN A 155 1.94 -7.25 9.22
CA GLN A 155 1.30 -8.56 9.15
C GLN A 155 2.29 -9.64 9.58
N LEU A 156 1.79 -10.61 10.35
CA LEU A 156 2.51 -11.83 10.69
C LEU A 156 1.84 -13.01 10.00
N ASP A 157 2.63 -13.77 9.25
CA ASP A 157 2.25 -15.04 8.65
C ASP A 157 3.05 -16.15 9.31
N MET A 158 2.44 -17.29 9.55
CA MET A 158 3.08 -18.45 10.16
C MET A 158 2.76 -19.71 9.39
N ARG A 159 3.76 -20.59 9.27
CA ARG A 159 3.59 -21.88 8.61
C ARG A 159 4.31 -22.97 9.37
N ILE A 160 3.68 -24.13 9.44
CA ILE A 160 4.24 -25.38 9.97
C ILE A 160 4.22 -26.44 8.88
N ASP A 161 5.35 -27.12 8.70
CA ASP A 161 5.52 -28.20 7.75
C ASP A 161 5.94 -29.47 8.46
N LYS A 162 5.45 -30.63 7.97
CA LYS A 162 5.88 -31.96 8.37
C LYS A 162 6.31 -32.73 7.14
N GLU A 163 7.60 -33.07 7.03
CA GLU A 163 8.11 -33.93 5.97
C GLU A 163 8.19 -35.40 6.43
N ILE A 164 7.72 -36.29 5.55
CA ILE A 164 7.77 -37.76 5.73
C ILE A 164 8.48 -38.32 4.50
N TYR A 165 9.65 -38.94 4.74
CA TYR A 165 10.47 -39.48 3.67
C TYR A 165 10.14 -40.94 3.41
N TYR A 166 9.84 -41.27 2.15
CA TYR A 166 9.70 -42.62 1.61
C TYR A 166 10.86 -42.94 0.65
N LYS A 167 11.02 -44.20 0.30
CA LYS A 167 12.16 -44.63 -0.55
C LYS A 167 12.27 -43.94 -1.92
N LYS A 168 11.14 -43.51 -2.50
CA LYS A 168 11.08 -42.92 -3.86
C LYS A 168 10.42 -41.57 -3.91
N TRP A 169 9.84 -41.07 -2.80
CA TRP A 169 9.10 -39.83 -2.76
C TRP A 169 9.08 -39.27 -1.35
N THR A 170 8.78 -37.98 -1.23
CA THR A 170 8.64 -37.31 0.04
C THR A 170 7.25 -36.69 0.10
N LEU A 171 6.57 -36.88 1.22
CA LEU A 171 5.30 -36.22 1.55
C LEU A 171 5.58 -35.03 2.46
N ASN A 172 5.11 -33.85 2.08
CA ASN A 172 5.08 -32.67 2.95
C ASN A 172 3.62 -32.32 3.24
N LEU A 173 3.26 -32.34 4.50
CA LEU A 173 1.98 -31.83 5.02
C LEU A 173 2.23 -30.45 5.61
N TYR A 174 1.42 -29.45 5.25
CA TYR A 174 1.59 -28.13 5.82
C TYR A 174 0.27 -27.48 6.24
N ALA A 175 0.37 -26.61 7.23
CA ALA A 175 -0.62 -25.64 7.58
C ALA A 175 0.00 -24.25 7.58
N ASP A 176 -0.66 -23.29 6.96
CA ASP A 176 -0.24 -21.90 6.81
C ASP A 176 -1.36 -20.99 7.29
N VAL A 177 -1.03 -19.94 8.03
CA VAL A 177 -1.97 -18.92 8.46
C VAL A 177 -1.38 -17.56 8.13
N GLN A 178 -2.01 -16.86 7.22
CA GLN A 178 -1.67 -15.47 6.94
C GLN A 178 -2.42 -14.54 7.88
N ASN A 179 -1.77 -13.43 8.25
CA ASN A 179 -2.31 -12.43 9.14
C ASN A 179 -2.81 -13.01 10.48
N VAL A 180 -1.93 -13.73 11.17
CA VAL A 180 -2.24 -14.50 12.39
C VAL A 180 -2.98 -13.68 13.45
N TYR A 181 -2.63 -12.41 13.64
CA TYR A 181 -3.27 -11.53 14.62
C TYR A 181 -4.37 -10.64 14.04
N ASN A 182 -4.87 -10.96 12.81
CA ASN A 182 -6.01 -10.31 12.17
C ASN A 182 -5.87 -8.77 12.09
N PHE A 183 -4.69 -8.29 11.74
CA PHE A 183 -4.46 -6.86 11.55
C PHE A 183 -5.36 -6.33 10.44
N LYS A 184 -5.97 -5.16 10.69
CA LYS A 184 -6.80 -4.43 9.72
C LYS A 184 -6.02 -3.23 9.22
N SER A 185 -5.53 -3.28 7.97
CA SER A 185 -4.91 -2.15 7.31
C SER A 185 -5.97 -1.13 6.93
N ARG A 186 -5.77 0.13 7.29
CA ARG A 186 -6.65 1.22 6.88
C ARG A 186 -6.31 1.63 5.45
N ASN A 187 -7.32 1.69 4.60
CA ASN A 187 -7.24 2.23 3.25
C ASN A 187 -7.57 3.73 3.23
N ALA A 188 -7.41 4.38 2.08
CA ALA A 188 -7.90 5.74 1.91
C ALA A 188 -9.41 5.80 2.22
N PRO A 189 -9.87 6.85 2.90
CA PRO A 189 -11.28 6.97 3.27
C PRO A 189 -12.16 7.11 2.03
N ILE A 190 -13.37 6.56 2.10
CA ILE A 190 -14.38 6.69 1.06
C ILE A 190 -15.31 7.85 1.44
N TYR A 191 -15.55 8.73 0.52
CA TYR A 191 -16.41 9.90 0.70
C TYR A 191 -17.73 9.69 -0.04
N THR A 192 -18.85 9.89 0.64
CA THR A 192 -20.20 9.76 0.05
C THR A 192 -21.13 10.85 0.59
N ASN A 193 -22.03 11.31 -0.26
CA ASN A 193 -23.11 12.21 0.11
C ASN A 193 -24.37 11.47 0.60
N LYS A 194 -24.31 10.12 0.72
CA LYS A 194 -25.43 9.30 1.15
C LYS A 194 -25.32 8.87 2.60
N ASP A 195 -26.44 8.80 3.27
CA ASP A 195 -26.58 8.20 4.59
C ASP A 195 -26.49 6.67 4.56
N VAL A 196 -26.84 6.01 5.66
CA VAL A 196 -26.82 4.54 5.77
C VAL A 196 -27.93 3.88 4.98
N ASP A 197 -29.01 4.58 4.70
CA ASP A 197 -30.18 4.11 3.94
C ASP A 197 -30.09 4.45 2.46
N GLY A 198 -29.03 5.15 2.06
CA GLY A 198 -28.74 5.52 0.67
C GLY A 198 -29.38 6.84 0.21
N ALA A 199 -30.00 7.59 1.11
CA ALA A 199 -30.57 8.90 0.83
C ALA A 199 -29.47 9.99 0.85
N VAL A 200 -29.62 11.01 -0.01
CA VAL A 200 -28.71 12.16 -0.04
C VAL A 200 -28.88 12.96 1.24
N MET A 201 -27.77 13.32 1.85
CA MET A 201 -27.73 14.11 3.07
C MET A 201 -27.63 15.60 2.75
N ASP A 202 -28.75 16.31 2.78
CA ASP A 202 -28.73 17.76 2.58
C ASP A 202 -28.08 18.50 3.74
N ASP A 203 -27.47 19.65 3.45
CA ASP A 203 -27.00 20.56 4.49
C ASP A 203 -28.22 21.34 5.03
N PRO A 204 -28.53 21.26 6.34
CA PRO A 204 -29.67 21.98 6.92
C PRO A 204 -29.60 23.49 6.77
N ALA A 205 -28.39 24.07 6.60
CA ALA A 205 -28.20 25.51 6.45
C ALA A 205 -28.46 26.00 5.02
N ASP A 206 -28.25 25.14 4.00
CA ASP A 206 -28.47 25.43 2.57
C ASP A 206 -28.86 24.15 1.84
N PRO A 207 -30.08 23.63 2.05
CA PRO A 207 -30.47 22.34 1.51
C PRO A 207 -30.67 22.34 -0.01
N GLU A 208 -30.78 23.49 -0.66
CA GLU A 208 -30.94 23.56 -2.11
C GLU A 208 -29.58 23.40 -2.84
N ASN A 209 -28.49 24.01 -2.30
CA ASN A 209 -27.19 24.07 -2.99
C ASN A 209 -26.11 23.19 -2.34
N ARG A 210 -26.27 22.84 -1.07
CA ARG A 210 -25.26 22.12 -0.29
C ARG A 210 -25.74 20.75 0.20
N GLN A 211 -24.79 19.87 0.34
CA GLN A 211 -24.96 18.52 0.91
C GLN A 211 -23.85 18.22 1.92
N ARG A 212 -24.12 17.31 2.83
CA ARG A 212 -23.12 16.80 3.77
C ARG A 212 -22.38 15.60 3.16
N ILE A 213 -21.10 15.49 3.49
CA ILE A 213 -20.25 14.35 3.10
C ILE A 213 -20.00 13.49 4.33
N ARG A 214 -20.34 12.21 4.21
CA ARG A 214 -19.98 11.18 5.18
C ARG A 214 -18.67 10.55 4.79
N ILE A 215 -17.76 10.42 5.76
CA ILE A 215 -16.48 9.74 5.59
C ILE A 215 -16.64 8.32 6.11
N ILE A 216 -16.33 7.35 5.28
CA ILE A 216 -16.38 5.92 5.61
C ILE A 216 -14.95 5.41 5.69
N ASP A 217 -14.54 4.96 6.87
CA ASP A 217 -13.27 4.27 7.05
C ASP A 217 -13.31 2.91 6.36
N ALA A 218 -12.37 2.69 5.45
CA ALA A 218 -12.23 1.44 4.74
C ALA A 218 -11.03 0.65 5.28
N TYR A 219 -11.23 -0.63 5.53
CA TYR A 219 -10.20 -1.52 6.05
C TYR A 219 -10.06 -2.77 5.18
N SER A 220 -8.85 -3.27 5.06
CA SER A 220 -8.53 -4.54 4.41
C SER A 220 -7.71 -5.43 5.34
N GLY A 221 -7.74 -6.73 5.07
CA GLY A 221 -7.02 -7.74 5.84
C GLY A 221 -7.96 -8.68 6.57
N THR A 222 -7.65 -9.96 6.48
CA THR A 222 -8.35 -11.04 7.17
C THR A 222 -7.36 -12.14 7.50
N VAL A 223 -7.70 -12.97 8.47
CA VAL A 223 -6.97 -14.23 8.73
C VAL A 223 -7.29 -15.19 7.60
N LEU A 224 -6.28 -15.75 6.96
CA LEU A 224 -6.45 -16.74 5.89
C LEU A 224 -5.69 -18.03 6.22
N PRO A 225 -6.38 -19.04 6.80
CA PRO A 225 -5.79 -20.34 7.02
C PRO A 225 -5.80 -21.17 5.72
N THR A 226 -4.73 -21.93 5.51
CA THR A 226 -4.57 -22.84 4.38
C THR A 226 -3.92 -24.12 4.87
N VAL A 227 -4.39 -25.26 4.39
CA VAL A 227 -3.74 -26.56 4.60
C VAL A 227 -3.47 -27.21 3.25
N GLY A 228 -2.36 -27.95 3.14
CA GLY A 228 -2.03 -28.57 1.87
C GLY A 228 -1.07 -29.75 2.00
N ILE A 229 -0.93 -30.43 0.87
CA ILE A 229 -0.09 -31.61 0.70
C ILE A 229 0.80 -31.38 -0.52
N ILE A 230 2.11 -31.64 -0.37
CA ILE A 230 3.08 -31.60 -1.47
C ILE A 230 3.73 -32.96 -1.57
N ILE A 231 3.72 -33.56 -2.75
CA ILE A 231 4.41 -34.80 -3.06
C ILE A 231 5.59 -34.48 -3.98
N LYS A 232 6.80 -34.83 -3.54
CA LYS A 232 8.04 -34.69 -4.31
C LYS A 232 8.50 -36.06 -4.72
N MET A 233 8.60 -36.35 -6.01
CA MET A 233 9.08 -37.59 -6.61
C MET A 233 10.54 -37.48 -7.05
#